data_16f104de9feba16fdc246405f944c1fe
#
_entry.id   16f104de9feba16fdc246405f944c1fe
#
_cell.length_a   1.000
_cell.length_b   1.000
_cell.length_c   1.000
_cell.angle_alpha   90.00
_cell.angle_beta   90.00
_cell.angle_gamma   90.00
#
_symmetry.space_group_name_H-M   'P 1'
#
loop_
_entity.id
_entity.type
_entity.pdbx_description
1 polymer ?
#
loop_
_entity_poly.entity_id
_entity_poly.type
_entity_poly.pdbx_seq_one_letter_code
_entity_poly.pdbx_strand_id
1 'polypeptide(L)'
;MDYREWVLGVVLAGVLAPAAQAGGDGSETLRFQVAAHVQAHADPQQDGSIAVQLSPSGKRQTLAGAADADGNSQWGLEDVDFDGYPELIARASVGMVNEAVAVYRFDPATGGFRALQAETHGKDSCGDLMGLTVDRASRTLTSSCRSGPMWYADQYRFAVSKLYLYRAESVLMLGDTLNAALRWEQSDEQGPLAVWRTYDPAGKVLETAIADGLGAPPGGPLRGQQATVVPARLFLFDKPGASSTQRYLVQGDRVEMLDEQDGWMKLRYQNPKRGAVLGWINVND
;
A
#
# COMPACT_ATOMS: atom_id res chain seq x y z
N MET A 1 -38.57 -32.20 -48.24
CA MET A 1 -38.83 -31.33 -47.08
C MET A 1 -37.49 -30.73 -46.69
N ASP A 2 -37.28 -29.50 -47.22
CA ASP A 2 -36.04 -28.76 -47.00
C ASP A 2 -36.13 -27.94 -45.69
N TYR A 3 -35.21 -28.17 -44.76
CA TYR A 3 -34.98 -27.32 -43.62
C TYR A 3 -33.76 -26.43 -43.88
N ARG A 4 -34.02 -25.15 -44.16
CA ARG A 4 -33.00 -24.10 -44.21
C ARG A 4 -32.68 -23.60 -42.77
N GLU A 5 -31.47 -23.89 -42.28
CA GLU A 5 -30.97 -23.30 -41.06
C GLU A 5 -30.47 -21.86 -41.31
N TRP A 6 -31.03 -20.92 -40.57
CA TRP A 6 -30.56 -19.54 -40.53
C TRP A 6 -29.48 -19.41 -39.44
N VAL A 7 -28.23 -19.26 -39.86
CA VAL A 7 -27.13 -18.90 -38.95
C VAL A 7 -27.13 -17.37 -38.76
N LEU A 8 -27.52 -16.91 -37.62
CA LEU A 8 -27.36 -15.51 -37.19
C LEU A 8 -25.92 -15.30 -36.72
N GLY A 9 -25.11 -14.62 -37.54
CA GLY A 9 -23.79 -14.20 -37.18
C GLY A 9 -23.84 -12.98 -36.24
N VAL A 10 -23.45 -13.17 -35.00
CA VAL A 10 -23.22 -12.07 -34.04
C VAL A 10 -21.83 -11.49 -34.30
N VAL A 11 -21.78 -10.29 -34.86
CA VAL A 11 -20.52 -9.52 -34.99
C VAL A 11 -20.26 -8.85 -33.66
N LEU A 12 -19.34 -9.40 -32.87
CA LEU A 12 -18.75 -8.74 -31.71
C LEU A 12 -17.77 -7.68 -32.22
N ALA A 13 -18.18 -6.42 -32.14
CA ALA A 13 -17.26 -5.29 -32.33
C ALA A 13 -16.37 -5.20 -31.06
N GLY A 14 -15.19 -5.76 -31.13
CA GLY A 14 -14.17 -5.58 -30.10
C GLY A 14 -13.66 -4.15 -30.11
N VAL A 15 -13.96 -3.40 -29.08
CA VAL A 15 -13.32 -2.11 -28.76
C VAL A 15 -11.90 -2.44 -28.27
N LEU A 16 -10.92 -2.31 -29.16
CA LEU A 16 -9.51 -2.33 -28.78
C LEU A 16 -9.19 -1.03 -28.04
N ALA A 17 -9.06 -1.11 -26.72
CA ALA A 17 -8.43 -0.07 -25.94
C ALA A 17 -6.95 0.01 -26.35
N PRO A 18 -6.39 1.21 -26.65
CA PRO A 18 -4.97 1.32 -26.93
C PRO A 18 -4.19 0.98 -25.68
N ALA A 19 -3.29 0.01 -25.77
CA ALA A 19 -2.32 -0.30 -24.72
C ALA A 19 -1.42 0.93 -24.53
N ALA A 20 -1.37 1.47 -23.33
CA ALA A 20 -0.41 2.49 -22.96
C ALA A 20 1.01 1.87 -23.08
N GLN A 21 1.81 2.37 -23.99
CA GLN A 21 3.22 2.00 -24.09
C GLN A 21 3.97 2.72 -22.95
N ALA A 22 4.41 1.96 -21.97
CA ALA A 22 5.39 2.39 -21.00
C ALA A 22 6.79 2.29 -21.61
N GLY A 23 7.55 3.37 -21.56
CA GLY A 23 8.98 3.36 -21.89
C GLY A 23 9.36 4.37 -22.97
N GLY A 24 9.24 5.67 -22.66
CA GLY A 24 9.87 6.76 -23.39
C GLY A 24 10.89 7.46 -22.50
N ASP A 25 12.04 7.79 -23.04
CA ASP A 25 12.98 8.76 -22.55
C ASP A 25 12.19 10.02 -22.12
N GLY A 26 12.39 10.48 -20.87
CA GLY A 26 11.54 11.47 -20.18
C GLY A 26 11.40 12.87 -20.79
N SER A 27 11.75 13.01 -22.08
CA SER A 27 11.66 14.25 -22.88
C SER A 27 10.47 14.25 -23.85
N GLU A 28 9.67 13.19 -23.92
CA GLU A 28 8.59 13.10 -24.92
C GLU A 28 7.33 13.82 -24.44
N THR A 29 6.73 14.60 -25.34
CA THR A 29 5.43 15.24 -25.14
C THR A 29 4.32 14.20 -24.92
N LEU A 30 3.56 14.35 -23.85
CA LEU A 30 2.46 13.47 -23.49
C LEU A 30 1.12 14.04 -24.00
N ARG A 31 0.28 13.19 -24.61
CA ARG A 31 -1.09 13.53 -25.02
C ARG A 31 -2.04 12.48 -24.51
N PHE A 32 -3.01 12.89 -23.71
CA PHE A 32 -3.92 11.96 -23.06
C PHE A 32 -5.27 12.59 -22.73
N GLN A 33 -6.26 11.76 -22.50
CA GLN A 33 -7.57 12.17 -22.05
C GLN A 33 -7.61 12.16 -20.52
N VAL A 34 -8.08 13.25 -19.90
CA VAL A 34 -8.14 13.43 -18.44
C VAL A 34 -9.55 13.39 -17.89
N ALA A 35 -10.55 13.50 -18.76
CA ALA A 35 -11.97 13.36 -18.46
C ALA A 35 -12.77 13.25 -19.77
N ALA A 36 -14.07 12.98 -19.71
CA ALA A 36 -14.93 13.01 -20.89
C ALA A 36 -14.80 14.36 -21.61
N HIS A 37 -14.38 14.32 -22.88
CA HIS A 37 -14.19 15.52 -23.75
C HIS A 37 -13.11 16.50 -23.30
N VAL A 38 -12.22 16.13 -22.36
CA VAL A 38 -11.08 16.95 -21.94
C VAL A 38 -9.79 16.20 -22.24
N GLN A 39 -8.93 16.83 -23.01
CA GLN A 39 -7.60 16.32 -23.35
C GLN A 39 -6.51 17.20 -22.75
N ALA A 40 -5.40 16.61 -22.37
CA ALA A 40 -4.18 17.30 -21.97
C ALA A 40 -3.07 17.07 -22.98
N HIS A 41 -2.30 18.13 -23.20
CA HIS A 41 -1.03 18.14 -23.88
C HIS A 41 0.01 18.62 -22.88
N ALA A 42 1.01 17.80 -22.58
CA ALA A 42 1.96 18.05 -21.52
C ALA A 42 3.39 17.90 -22.04
N ASP A 43 4.16 18.97 -21.91
CA ASP A 43 5.53 19.10 -22.42
C ASP A 43 6.51 19.18 -21.23
N PRO A 44 7.36 18.15 -21.00
CA PRO A 44 8.43 18.19 -19.99
C PRO A 44 9.38 19.36 -20.25
N GLN A 45 9.84 20.03 -19.19
CA GLN A 45 10.74 21.17 -19.22
C GLN A 45 12.12 20.79 -18.69
N GLN A 46 13.16 21.55 -19.06
CA GLN A 46 14.52 21.29 -18.64
C GLN A 46 14.77 21.43 -17.12
N ASP A 47 13.89 22.15 -16.44
CA ASP A 47 13.94 22.33 -14.98
C ASP A 47 13.22 21.22 -14.20
N GLY A 48 12.85 20.12 -14.86
CA GLY A 48 12.14 19.01 -14.29
C GLY A 48 10.64 19.22 -14.14
N SER A 49 10.11 20.42 -14.39
CA SER A 49 8.67 20.70 -14.40
C SER A 49 8.01 20.18 -15.68
N ILE A 50 6.67 20.24 -15.75
CA ILE A 50 5.92 19.95 -16.97
C ILE A 50 4.91 21.06 -17.25
N ALA A 51 4.91 21.57 -18.48
CA ALA A 51 3.93 22.54 -18.94
C ALA A 51 2.73 21.81 -19.54
N VAL A 52 1.54 22.06 -19.01
CA VAL A 52 0.31 21.38 -19.44
C VAL A 52 -0.66 22.38 -20.07
N GLN A 53 -1.24 21.99 -21.20
CA GLN A 53 -2.34 22.72 -21.85
C GLN A 53 -3.57 21.82 -21.99
N LEU A 54 -4.73 22.31 -21.57
CA LEU A 54 -6.00 21.58 -21.61
C LEU A 54 -6.85 22.03 -22.82
N SER A 55 -7.51 21.08 -23.46
CA SER A 55 -8.46 21.31 -24.55
C SER A 55 -9.84 20.79 -24.15
N PRO A 56 -10.95 21.48 -24.43
CA PRO A 56 -11.05 22.69 -25.27
C PRO A 56 -10.84 24.02 -24.53
N SER A 57 -10.63 24.03 -23.20
CA SER A 57 -10.59 25.25 -22.40
C SER A 57 -9.40 26.18 -22.73
N GLY A 58 -8.31 25.65 -23.28
CA GLY A 58 -7.06 26.38 -23.50
C GLY A 58 -6.29 26.69 -22.20
N LYS A 59 -6.76 26.22 -21.03
CA LYS A 59 -6.10 26.47 -19.75
C LYS A 59 -4.68 25.91 -19.74
N ARG A 60 -3.75 26.68 -19.19
CA ARG A 60 -2.34 26.29 -19.04
C ARG A 60 -1.94 26.24 -17.58
N GLN A 61 -1.09 25.28 -17.23
CA GLN A 61 -0.48 25.11 -15.92
C GLN A 61 0.96 24.63 -16.07
N THR A 62 1.82 25.00 -15.14
CA THR A 62 3.13 24.36 -14.96
C THR A 62 3.08 23.60 -13.64
N LEU A 63 3.42 22.31 -13.69
CA LEU A 63 3.41 21.41 -12.54
C LEU A 63 4.85 21.09 -12.17
N ALA A 64 5.14 21.07 -10.88
CA ALA A 64 6.46 20.72 -10.38
C ALA A 64 6.74 19.23 -10.57
N GLY A 65 7.96 18.85 -10.88
CA GLY A 65 8.39 17.46 -10.91
C GLY A 65 8.70 16.91 -9.51
N ALA A 66 8.91 15.61 -9.43
CA ALA A 66 9.64 14.99 -8.33
C ALA A 66 11.12 15.16 -8.67
N ALA A 67 11.83 16.04 -7.98
CA ALA A 67 13.20 16.37 -8.37
C ALA A 67 14.23 15.42 -7.76
N ASP A 68 15.16 14.92 -8.57
CA ASP A 68 16.42 14.33 -8.09
C ASP A 68 17.42 15.42 -7.66
N ALA A 69 18.64 15.01 -7.29
CA ALA A 69 19.69 15.94 -6.88
C ALA A 69 20.09 16.95 -7.97
N ASP A 70 19.86 16.62 -9.25
CA ASP A 70 20.15 17.44 -10.42
C ASP A 70 18.92 18.20 -10.96
N GLY A 71 17.77 18.04 -10.30
CA GLY A 71 16.51 18.68 -10.69
C GLY A 71 15.75 17.95 -11.80
N ASN A 72 16.12 16.70 -12.14
CA ASN A 72 15.46 15.96 -13.21
C ASN A 72 14.23 15.22 -12.70
N SER A 73 13.24 15.08 -13.57
CA SER A 73 12.05 14.27 -13.36
C SER A 73 11.72 13.46 -14.61
N GLN A 74 11.32 12.23 -14.40
CA GLN A 74 10.72 11.40 -15.44
C GLN A 74 9.20 11.50 -15.35
N TRP A 75 8.55 11.93 -16.45
CA TRP A 75 7.11 12.07 -16.51
C TRP A 75 6.47 10.88 -17.20
N GLY A 76 5.34 10.44 -16.66
CA GLY A 76 4.57 9.32 -17.18
C GLY A 76 3.08 9.47 -16.91
N LEU A 77 2.32 8.46 -17.37
CA LEU A 77 0.87 8.40 -17.24
C LEU A 77 0.48 7.07 -16.59
N GLU A 78 -0.35 7.14 -15.55
CA GLU A 78 -0.89 5.94 -14.88
C GLU A 78 -2.25 6.26 -14.25
N ASP A 79 -3.22 5.36 -14.41
CA ASP A 79 -4.53 5.47 -13.77
C ASP A 79 -4.39 5.01 -12.30
N VAL A 80 -4.14 5.98 -11.40
CA VAL A 80 -3.90 5.72 -9.98
C VAL A 80 -5.16 5.80 -9.13
N ASP A 81 -6.19 6.52 -9.57
CA ASP A 81 -7.46 6.61 -8.83
C ASP A 81 -8.53 5.65 -9.34
N PHE A 82 -8.19 4.88 -10.39
CA PHE A 82 -9.01 3.83 -10.97
C PHE A 82 -10.32 4.33 -11.57
N ASP A 83 -10.31 5.54 -12.11
CA ASP A 83 -11.45 6.16 -12.78
C ASP A 83 -11.47 5.91 -14.30
N GLY A 84 -10.37 5.34 -14.84
CA GLY A 84 -10.19 4.99 -16.24
C GLY A 84 -9.50 6.09 -17.06
N TYR A 85 -9.15 7.22 -16.46
CA TYR A 85 -8.32 8.26 -17.04
C TYR A 85 -6.95 8.27 -16.35
N PRO A 86 -5.85 8.43 -17.09
CA PRO A 86 -4.53 8.44 -16.45
C PRO A 86 -4.23 9.79 -15.79
N GLU A 87 -3.54 9.72 -14.65
CA GLU A 87 -2.89 10.84 -13.98
C GLU A 87 -1.50 11.10 -14.56
N LEU A 88 -1.02 12.35 -14.40
CA LEU A 88 0.39 12.70 -14.60
C LEU A 88 1.20 12.27 -13.38
N ILE A 89 2.26 11.50 -13.61
CA ILE A 89 3.18 11.07 -12.56
C ILE A 89 4.58 11.56 -12.91
N ALA A 90 5.20 12.26 -11.96
CA ALA A 90 6.61 12.58 -11.98
C ALA A 90 7.36 11.62 -11.04
N ARG A 91 8.49 11.08 -11.50
CA ARG A 91 9.36 10.19 -10.74
C ARG A 91 10.79 10.71 -10.77
N ALA A 92 11.48 10.63 -9.65
CA ALA A 92 12.89 11.03 -9.57
C ALA A 92 13.64 10.18 -8.54
N SER A 93 14.88 9.84 -8.83
CA SER A 93 15.73 9.10 -7.89
C SER A 93 16.10 9.98 -6.69
N VAL A 94 15.94 9.44 -5.48
CA VAL A 94 16.34 10.11 -4.24
C VAL A 94 17.34 9.22 -3.50
N GLY A 95 18.55 9.73 -3.35
CA GLY A 95 19.65 8.93 -2.81
C GLY A 95 19.97 7.74 -3.71
N MET A 96 20.31 6.58 -3.10
CA MET A 96 20.78 5.42 -3.85
C MET A 96 19.67 4.44 -4.25
N VAL A 97 18.54 4.45 -3.55
CA VAL A 97 17.52 3.37 -3.67
C VAL A 97 16.07 3.83 -3.60
N ASN A 98 15.81 5.07 -3.21
CA ASN A 98 14.45 5.61 -3.15
C ASN A 98 14.07 6.32 -4.45
N GLU A 99 12.79 6.38 -4.73
CA GLU A 99 12.20 7.12 -5.83
C GLU A 99 11.11 8.05 -5.28
N ALA A 100 11.33 9.36 -5.36
CA ALA A 100 10.28 10.34 -5.07
C ALA A 100 9.22 10.31 -6.16
N VAL A 101 7.96 10.46 -5.79
CA VAL A 101 6.83 10.43 -6.73
C VAL A 101 5.90 11.60 -6.46
N ALA A 102 5.60 12.38 -7.48
CA ALA A 102 4.54 13.38 -7.45
C ALA A 102 3.44 12.97 -8.44
N VAL A 103 2.21 12.92 -7.97
CA VAL A 103 1.03 12.56 -8.78
C VAL A 103 0.13 13.78 -8.92
N TYR A 104 -0.31 14.06 -10.15
CA TYR A 104 -1.20 15.16 -10.45
C TYR A 104 -2.48 14.66 -11.10
N ARG A 105 -3.58 14.86 -10.41
CA ARG A 105 -4.92 14.46 -10.81
C ARG A 105 -5.69 15.64 -11.39
N PHE A 106 -6.48 15.41 -12.44
CA PHE A 106 -7.40 16.40 -12.97
C PHE A 106 -8.55 16.63 -11.99
N ASP A 107 -8.82 17.90 -11.70
CA ASP A 107 -9.95 18.32 -10.87
C ASP A 107 -11.00 19.01 -11.73
N PRO A 108 -12.14 18.38 -12.00
CA PRO A 108 -13.21 18.96 -12.81
C PRO A 108 -13.77 20.28 -12.25
N ALA A 109 -13.74 20.45 -10.91
CA ALA A 109 -14.28 21.65 -10.27
C ALA A 109 -13.44 22.90 -10.57
N THR A 110 -12.12 22.74 -10.71
CA THR A 110 -11.22 23.83 -11.07
C THR A 110 -10.85 23.84 -12.56
N GLY A 111 -11.15 22.74 -13.26
CA GLY A 111 -10.75 22.51 -14.63
C GLY A 111 -9.23 22.52 -14.80
N GLY A 112 -8.49 21.90 -13.92
CA GLY A 112 -7.04 21.85 -13.93
C GLY A 112 -6.47 20.72 -13.07
N PHE A 113 -5.15 20.57 -13.07
CA PHE A 113 -4.47 19.55 -12.27
C PHE A 113 -4.20 20.04 -10.85
N ARG A 114 -4.30 19.11 -9.91
CA ARG A 114 -3.91 19.28 -8.51
C ARG A 114 -3.00 18.14 -8.09
N ALA A 115 -2.02 18.43 -7.23
CA ALA A 115 -1.22 17.40 -6.60
C ALA A 115 -2.11 16.49 -5.73
N LEU A 116 -1.93 15.18 -5.90
CA LEU A 116 -2.56 14.16 -5.07
C LEU A 116 -1.84 14.12 -3.73
N GLN A 117 -2.60 14.26 -2.66
CA GLN A 117 -2.10 14.14 -1.29
C GLN A 117 -2.86 13.05 -0.57
N ALA A 118 -2.15 12.28 0.25
CA ALA A 118 -2.74 11.25 1.08
C ALA A 118 -3.05 11.77 2.49
N GLU A 119 -4.21 11.39 3.03
CA GLU A 119 -4.52 11.60 4.45
C GLU A 119 -3.92 10.44 5.25
N THR A 120 -2.82 10.68 5.95
CA THR A 120 -2.05 9.66 6.68
C THR A 120 -2.26 9.72 8.19
N HIS A 121 -2.75 10.84 8.69
CA HIS A 121 -2.86 11.13 10.13
C HIS A 121 -1.52 10.95 10.89
N GLY A 122 -0.38 11.12 10.19
CA GLY A 122 0.96 10.95 10.74
C GLY A 122 1.32 9.51 11.09
N LYS A 123 0.76 8.52 10.38
CA LYS A 123 0.95 7.09 10.63
C LYS A 123 1.66 6.36 9.50
N ASP A 124 1.98 7.07 8.44
CA ASP A 124 2.76 6.59 7.30
C ASP A 124 4.23 6.41 7.68
N SER A 125 4.88 5.45 7.07
CA SER A 125 6.29 5.11 7.32
C SER A 125 7.22 5.83 6.35
N CYS A 126 6.74 6.13 5.14
CA CYS A 126 7.54 6.73 4.06
C CYS A 126 7.42 8.26 3.96
N GLY A 127 6.47 8.89 4.65
CA GLY A 127 6.17 10.31 4.55
C GLY A 127 5.42 10.63 3.25
N ASP A 128 6.12 11.10 2.22
CA ASP A 128 5.54 11.34 0.90
C ASP A 128 5.40 10.03 0.09
N LEU A 129 4.70 10.10 -1.05
CA LEU A 129 4.62 8.96 -1.96
C LEU A 129 6.01 8.66 -2.52
N MET A 130 6.48 7.43 -2.34
CA MET A 130 7.77 6.95 -2.81
C MET A 130 7.64 5.57 -3.46
N GLY A 131 8.43 5.28 -4.50
CA GLY A 131 8.47 3.97 -5.13
C GLY A 131 7.07 3.42 -5.44
N LEU A 132 6.20 4.28 -5.99
CA LEU A 132 4.76 4.02 -6.10
C LEU A 132 4.47 2.89 -7.08
N THR A 133 3.71 1.89 -6.61
CA THR A 133 3.15 0.82 -7.43
C THR A 133 1.63 0.80 -7.34
N VAL A 134 0.98 0.44 -8.45
CA VAL A 134 -0.49 0.43 -8.58
C VAL A 134 -0.99 -1.00 -8.75
N ASP A 135 -1.76 -1.49 -7.79
CA ASP A 135 -2.50 -2.75 -7.92
C ASP A 135 -3.94 -2.46 -8.30
N ARG A 136 -4.23 -2.65 -9.59
CA ARG A 136 -5.57 -2.43 -10.14
C ARG A 136 -6.60 -3.46 -9.64
N ALA A 137 -6.16 -4.67 -9.35
CA ALA A 137 -7.07 -5.74 -8.92
C ALA A 137 -7.64 -5.46 -7.52
N SER A 138 -6.81 -5.01 -6.60
CA SER A 138 -7.22 -4.62 -5.24
C SER A 138 -7.59 -3.14 -5.10
N ARG A 139 -7.38 -2.32 -6.16
CA ARG A 139 -7.52 -0.86 -6.16
C ARG A 139 -6.71 -0.22 -5.02
N THR A 140 -5.45 -0.60 -4.93
CA THR A 140 -4.54 -0.19 -3.86
C THR A 140 -3.27 0.39 -4.48
N LEU A 141 -2.79 1.49 -3.92
CA LEU A 141 -1.48 2.04 -4.19
C LEU A 141 -0.53 1.58 -3.08
N THR A 142 0.69 1.19 -3.42
CA THR A 142 1.73 0.91 -2.44
C THR A 142 2.88 1.88 -2.65
N SER A 143 3.22 2.62 -1.59
CA SER A 143 4.40 3.46 -1.51
C SER A 143 5.47 2.68 -0.75
N SER A 144 6.68 2.58 -1.31
CA SER A 144 7.78 1.86 -0.70
C SER A 144 9.01 2.75 -0.58
N CYS A 145 9.64 2.72 0.59
CA CYS A 145 10.83 3.51 0.85
C CYS A 145 11.82 2.74 1.71
N ARG A 146 13.08 3.17 1.65
CA ARG A 146 14.13 2.67 2.53
C ARG A 146 14.61 3.78 3.45
N SER A 147 14.65 3.49 4.76
CA SER A 147 15.25 4.35 5.77
C SER A 147 16.26 3.54 6.59
N GLY A 148 17.52 3.94 6.54
CA GLY A 148 18.63 3.15 7.11
C GLY A 148 18.73 1.76 6.48
N PRO A 149 18.82 0.67 7.29
CA PRO A 149 18.88 -0.69 6.79
C PRO A 149 17.50 -1.26 6.38
N MET A 150 16.40 -0.61 6.75
CA MET A 150 15.06 -1.16 6.65
C MET A 150 14.28 -0.62 5.45
N TRP A 151 13.45 -1.48 4.87
CA TRP A 151 12.42 -1.12 3.92
C TRP A 151 11.09 -0.99 4.62
N TYR A 152 10.27 -0.06 4.14
CA TYR A 152 8.92 0.20 4.62
C TYR A 152 7.95 0.24 3.45
N ALA A 153 6.71 -0.13 3.71
CA ALA A 153 5.63 -0.09 2.73
C ALA A 153 4.34 0.44 3.36
N ASP A 154 3.80 1.48 2.74
CA ASP A 154 2.51 2.06 3.06
C ASP A 154 1.53 1.77 1.93
N GLN A 155 0.34 1.31 2.26
CA GLN A 155 -0.73 1.07 1.30
C GLN A 155 -1.81 2.13 1.41
N TYR A 156 -2.27 2.61 0.27
CA TYR A 156 -3.28 3.65 0.18
C TYR A 156 -4.49 3.19 -0.62
N ARG A 157 -5.66 3.74 -0.30
CA ARG A 157 -6.92 3.54 -1.04
C ARG A 157 -7.66 4.85 -1.19
N PHE A 158 -8.56 4.89 -2.15
CA PHE A 158 -9.47 6.01 -2.30
C PHE A 158 -10.78 5.77 -1.53
N ALA A 159 -11.19 6.79 -0.74
CA ALA A 159 -12.53 6.92 -0.20
C ALA A 159 -13.21 8.08 -0.96
N VAL A 160 -14.08 7.74 -1.91
CA VAL A 160 -14.64 8.66 -2.88
C VAL A 160 -13.51 9.30 -3.72
N SER A 161 -13.09 10.53 -3.41
CA SER A 161 -12.04 11.26 -4.15
C SER A 161 -10.78 11.53 -3.31
N LYS A 162 -10.74 11.06 -2.06
CA LYS A 162 -9.63 11.29 -1.13
C LYS A 162 -8.78 10.04 -1.01
N LEU A 163 -7.48 10.20 -1.24
CA LEU A 163 -6.49 9.17 -0.96
C LEU A 163 -6.24 9.13 0.55
N TYR A 164 -6.29 7.95 1.16
CA TYR A 164 -6.02 7.78 2.59
C TYR A 164 -5.10 6.58 2.83
N LEU A 165 -4.34 6.65 3.91
CA LEU A 165 -3.52 5.53 4.37
C LEU A 165 -4.43 4.37 4.79
N TYR A 166 -4.41 3.31 4.00
CA TYR A 166 -5.18 2.09 4.24
C TYR A 166 -4.46 1.12 5.16
N ARG A 167 -3.14 0.96 4.95
CA ARG A 167 -2.27 0.12 5.78
C ARG A 167 -0.90 0.73 5.93
N ALA A 168 -0.34 0.58 7.12
CA ALA A 168 1.07 0.87 7.40
C ALA A 168 1.66 -0.22 8.28
N GLU A 169 2.97 -0.34 8.23
CA GLU A 169 3.74 -1.27 9.04
C GLU A 169 4.57 -0.55 10.11
N SER A 170 4.89 -1.30 11.16
CA SER A 170 5.93 -0.94 12.13
C SER A 170 6.80 -2.17 12.35
N VAL A 171 8.07 -2.08 11.96
CA VAL A 171 9.00 -3.19 12.08
C VAL A 171 9.18 -3.57 13.55
N LEU A 172 9.13 -4.87 13.83
CA LEU A 172 9.35 -5.42 15.17
C LEU A 172 10.84 -5.61 15.42
N MET A 173 11.31 -5.04 16.51
CA MET A 173 12.61 -5.37 17.08
C MET A 173 12.43 -6.58 18.01
N LEU A 174 12.84 -7.76 17.53
CA LEU A 174 12.65 -9.02 18.25
C LEU A 174 13.79 -9.20 19.26
N GLY A 175 13.41 -9.44 20.52
CA GLY A 175 14.33 -9.78 21.60
C GLY A 175 14.40 -11.28 21.88
N ASP A 176 15.32 -11.67 22.74
CA ASP A 176 15.54 -13.07 23.13
C ASP A 176 14.33 -13.66 23.87
N THR A 177 13.61 -12.84 24.64
CA THR A 177 12.41 -13.26 25.39
C THR A 177 11.30 -13.74 24.46
N LEU A 178 11.07 -13.07 23.32
CA LEU A 178 10.10 -13.54 22.33
C LEU A 178 10.52 -14.88 21.72
N ASN A 179 11.79 -15.05 21.36
CA ASN A 179 12.34 -16.29 20.81
C ASN A 179 12.26 -17.46 21.80
N ALA A 180 12.38 -17.17 23.10
CA ALA A 180 12.20 -18.17 24.16
C ALA A 180 10.71 -18.55 24.38
N ALA A 181 9.79 -17.62 24.10
CA ALA A 181 8.36 -17.82 24.29
C ALA A 181 7.67 -18.50 23.09
N LEU A 182 8.03 -18.10 21.89
CA LEU A 182 7.37 -18.52 20.64
C LEU A 182 8.40 -18.97 19.60
N ARG A 183 8.01 -19.96 18.79
CA ARG A 183 8.73 -20.40 17.60
C ARG A 183 7.83 -20.28 16.39
N TRP A 184 8.32 -19.64 15.33
CA TRP A 184 7.64 -19.56 14.02
C TRP A 184 8.59 -20.00 12.92
N GLU A 185 8.01 -20.40 11.81
CA GLU A 185 8.78 -20.70 10.60
C GLU A 185 8.95 -19.40 9.81
N GLN A 186 10.16 -19.11 9.44
CA GLN A 186 10.52 -17.98 8.58
C GLN A 186 11.31 -18.53 7.40
N SER A 187 10.92 -18.15 6.18
CA SER A 187 11.68 -18.49 4.99
C SER A 187 12.81 -17.48 4.77
N ASP A 188 13.82 -17.87 4.01
CA ASP A 188 14.93 -16.98 3.64
C ASP A 188 14.49 -15.77 2.79
N GLU A 189 13.28 -15.84 2.20
CA GLU A 189 12.68 -14.78 1.39
C GLU A 189 11.86 -13.78 2.23
N GLN A 190 11.62 -14.08 3.51
CA GLN A 190 10.86 -13.20 4.41
C GLN A 190 11.79 -12.18 5.06
N GLY A 191 11.30 -10.96 5.17
CA GLY A 191 11.94 -9.90 5.93
C GLY A 191 11.73 -10.03 7.45
N PRO A 192 12.13 -9.01 8.21
CA PRO A 192 11.79 -8.93 9.61
C PRO A 192 10.27 -8.91 9.78
N LEU A 193 9.79 -9.39 10.91
CA LEU A 193 8.37 -9.26 11.23
C LEU A 193 8.00 -7.80 11.49
N ALA A 194 6.82 -7.42 11.08
CA ALA A 194 6.26 -6.09 11.32
C ALA A 194 4.81 -6.18 11.83
N VAL A 195 4.40 -5.21 12.61
CA VAL A 195 3.00 -5.00 12.97
C VAL A 195 2.34 -4.22 11.84
N TRP A 196 1.48 -4.87 11.10
CA TRP A 196 0.62 -4.23 10.10
C TRP A 196 -0.67 -3.75 10.74
N ARG A 197 -1.07 -2.52 10.42
CA ARG A 197 -2.33 -1.92 10.87
C ARG A 197 -3.15 -1.47 9.67
N THR A 198 -4.42 -1.88 9.63
CA THR A 198 -5.40 -1.38 8.67
C THR A 198 -6.20 -0.26 9.30
N TYR A 199 -6.39 0.83 8.56
CA TYR A 199 -7.10 2.02 9.01
C TYR A 199 -8.36 2.27 8.19
N ASP A 200 -9.34 2.93 8.79
CA ASP A 200 -10.44 3.56 8.06
C ASP A 200 -10.00 4.97 7.56
N PRO A 201 -10.81 5.62 6.71
CA PRO A 201 -10.50 6.96 6.20
C PRO A 201 -10.37 8.05 7.27
N ALA A 202 -10.84 7.82 8.51
CA ALA A 202 -10.66 8.71 9.65
C ALA A 202 -9.39 8.38 10.47
N GLY A 203 -8.57 7.42 10.02
CA GLY A 203 -7.35 7.00 10.69
C GLY A 203 -7.56 6.11 11.91
N LYS A 204 -8.77 5.57 12.11
CA LYS A 204 -9.02 4.61 13.18
C LYS A 204 -8.52 3.22 12.78
N VAL A 205 -7.81 2.55 13.69
CA VAL A 205 -7.37 1.16 13.49
C VAL A 205 -8.57 0.23 13.45
N LEU A 206 -8.69 -0.54 12.38
CA LEU A 206 -9.72 -1.56 12.18
C LEU A 206 -9.23 -2.96 12.54
N GLU A 207 -8.00 -3.29 12.17
CA GLU A 207 -7.39 -4.58 12.43
C GLU A 207 -5.86 -4.45 12.55
N THR A 208 -5.26 -5.41 13.26
CA THR A 208 -3.81 -5.52 13.39
C THR A 208 -3.39 -6.97 13.17
N ALA A 209 -2.21 -7.18 12.59
CA ALA A 209 -1.55 -8.49 12.53
C ALA A 209 -0.04 -8.32 12.43
N ILE A 210 0.71 -9.27 12.97
CA ILE A 210 2.16 -9.34 12.79
C ILE A 210 2.43 -10.26 11.61
N ALA A 211 3.10 -9.75 10.60
CA ALA A 211 3.42 -10.48 9.38
C ALA A 211 4.80 -10.05 8.83
N ASP A 212 5.16 -10.56 7.66
CA ASP A 212 6.36 -10.16 6.94
C ASP A 212 6.38 -8.65 6.68
N GLY A 213 7.48 -7.99 7.02
CA GLY A 213 7.66 -6.55 6.84
C GLY A 213 8.29 -6.14 5.51
N LEU A 214 8.79 -7.08 4.67
CA LEU A 214 9.30 -6.74 3.33
C LEU A 214 8.21 -6.66 2.28
N GLY A 215 7.12 -7.36 2.48
CA GLY A 215 6.03 -7.45 1.52
C GLY A 215 4.74 -6.87 2.06
N ALA A 216 4.16 -5.88 1.39
CA ALA A 216 2.85 -5.37 1.75
C ALA A 216 1.80 -6.49 1.68
N PRO A 217 1.01 -6.77 2.74
CA PRO A 217 0.00 -7.81 2.71
C PRO A 217 -1.03 -7.55 1.61
N PRO A 218 -1.58 -8.58 0.97
CA PRO A 218 -2.62 -8.42 -0.02
C PRO A 218 -3.86 -7.70 0.56
N GLY A 219 -4.64 -7.08 -0.31
CA GLY A 219 -5.76 -6.19 0.05
C GLY A 219 -6.93 -6.81 0.82
N GLY A 220 -6.85 -8.09 1.21
CA GLY A 220 -7.84 -8.80 2.04
C GLY A 220 -7.63 -8.58 3.56
N PRO A 221 -8.32 -9.34 4.43
CA PRO A 221 -8.11 -9.28 5.87
C PRO A 221 -6.67 -9.61 6.26
N LEU A 222 -6.13 -8.89 7.25
CA LEU A 222 -4.80 -9.17 7.79
C LEU A 222 -4.79 -10.54 8.48
N ARG A 223 -3.70 -11.27 8.26
CA ARG A 223 -3.44 -12.55 8.94
C ARG A 223 -2.09 -12.47 9.63
N GLY A 224 -2.08 -12.85 10.90
CA GLY A 224 -0.86 -12.87 11.69
C GLY A 224 -0.02 -14.10 11.41
N GLN A 225 1.29 -13.97 11.63
CA GLN A 225 2.25 -15.06 11.61
C GLN A 225 1.83 -16.13 12.62
N GLN A 226 1.83 -17.37 12.17
CA GLN A 226 1.58 -18.52 13.05
C GLN A 226 2.84 -18.86 13.82
N ALA A 227 2.68 -19.09 15.12
CA ALA A 227 3.77 -19.50 16.01
C ALA A 227 3.34 -20.64 16.93
N THR A 228 4.33 -21.33 17.50
CA THR A 228 4.14 -22.41 18.45
C THR A 228 4.73 -22.03 19.79
N VAL A 229 4.00 -22.26 20.87
CA VAL A 229 4.46 -22.01 22.24
C VAL A 229 5.61 -22.94 22.61
N VAL A 230 6.71 -22.39 23.12
CA VAL A 230 7.93 -23.12 23.47
C VAL A 230 7.94 -23.59 24.91
N PRO A 231 7.67 -22.75 25.94
CA PRO A 231 7.77 -23.16 27.35
C PRO A 231 6.61 -24.06 27.77
N ALA A 232 6.81 -24.85 28.83
CA ALA A 232 5.78 -25.70 29.40
C ALA A 232 4.51 -24.93 29.80
N ARG A 233 4.65 -23.68 30.21
CA ARG A 233 3.56 -22.73 30.46
C ARG A 233 3.97 -21.33 30.01
N LEU A 234 3.10 -20.68 29.24
CA LEU A 234 3.21 -19.29 28.81
C LEU A 234 1.99 -18.52 29.34
N PHE A 235 2.20 -17.62 30.28
CA PHE A 235 1.12 -16.87 30.90
C PHE A 235 0.46 -15.91 29.91
N LEU A 236 -0.88 -15.92 29.88
CA LEU A 236 -1.69 -15.12 28.96
C LEU A 236 -2.51 -14.10 29.74
N PHE A 237 -2.19 -12.83 29.59
CA PHE A 237 -2.79 -11.71 30.30
C PHE A 237 -3.94 -11.07 29.49
N ASP A 238 -4.86 -10.39 30.16
CA ASP A 238 -5.99 -9.74 29.51
C ASP A 238 -5.60 -8.42 28.82
N LYS A 239 -4.56 -7.74 29.31
CA LYS A 239 -4.05 -6.47 28.78
C LYS A 239 -2.55 -6.32 29.07
N PRO A 240 -1.84 -5.47 28.32
CA PRO A 240 -0.47 -5.05 28.66
C PRO A 240 -0.38 -4.49 30.08
N GLY A 241 0.74 -4.76 30.76
CA GLY A 241 1.01 -4.25 32.11
C GLY A 241 0.21 -4.94 33.23
N ALA A 242 -0.57 -5.96 32.95
CA ALA A 242 -1.27 -6.69 34.00
C ALA A 242 -0.28 -7.46 34.87
N SER A 243 -0.42 -7.40 36.20
CA SER A 243 0.52 -7.98 37.16
C SER A 243 0.27 -9.46 37.49
N SER A 244 -0.91 -10.00 37.13
CA SER A 244 -1.27 -11.38 37.42
C SER A 244 -2.27 -11.94 36.43
N THR A 245 -2.20 -13.25 36.23
CA THR A 245 -3.18 -14.01 35.45
C THR A 245 -3.18 -15.47 35.91
N GLN A 246 -4.31 -16.14 35.76
CA GLN A 246 -4.40 -17.60 35.91
C GLN A 246 -4.51 -18.32 34.55
N ARG A 247 -4.58 -17.55 33.47
CA ARG A 247 -4.65 -18.05 32.11
C ARG A 247 -3.25 -18.36 31.61
N TYR A 248 -3.09 -19.47 30.94
CA TYR A 248 -1.83 -19.84 30.30
C TYR A 248 -2.07 -20.69 29.07
N LEU A 249 -1.10 -20.67 28.18
CA LEU A 249 -0.92 -21.58 27.06
C LEU A 249 0.09 -22.63 27.45
N VAL A 250 0.07 -23.79 26.79
CA VAL A 250 1.00 -24.88 27.04
C VAL A 250 1.92 -25.11 25.86
N GLN A 251 3.05 -25.77 26.10
CA GLN A 251 3.99 -26.12 25.04
C GLN A 251 3.28 -26.84 23.88
N GLY A 252 3.57 -26.40 22.67
CA GLY A 252 2.97 -26.94 21.44
C GLY A 252 1.65 -26.28 21.02
N ASP A 253 1.03 -25.44 21.85
CA ASP A 253 -0.13 -24.65 21.41
C ASP A 253 0.24 -23.78 20.22
N ARG A 254 -0.63 -23.76 19.19
CA ARG A 254 -0.48 -22.89 18.02
C ARG A 254 -1.23 -21.60 18.23
N VAL A 255 -0.55 -20.49 17.97
CA VAL A 255 -1.07 -19.13 18.15
C VAL A 255 -0.81 -18.30 16.92
N GLU A 256 -1.63 -17.29 16.73
CA GLU A 256 -1.46 -16.24 15.73
C GLU A 256 -1.00 -14.95 16.41
N MET A 257 0.07 -14.34 15.93
CA MET A 257 0.60 -13.09 16.45
C MET A 257 -0.15 -11.90 15.83
N LEU A 258 -0.72 -11.02 16.66
CA LEU A 258 -1.65 -10.00 16.17
C LEU A 258 -1.17 -8.55 16.33
N ASP A 259 -0.51 -8.22 17.42
CA ASP A 259 -0.12 -6.84 17.75
C ASP A 259 1.06 -6.86 18.74
N GLU A 260 1.75 -5.73 18.82
CA GLU A 260 2.77 -5.49 19.83
C GLU A 260 2.57 -4.08 20.40
N GLN A 261 2.70 -3.95 21.72
CA GLN A 261 2.60 -2.68 22.45
C GLN A 261 3.54 -2.71 23.65
N ASP A 262 4.57 -1.87 23.63
CA ASP A 262 5.50 -1.66 24.74
C ASP A 262 6.07 -2.97 25.34
N GLY A 263 6.52 -3.89 24.45
CA GLY A 263 7.06 -5.19 24.86
C GLY A 263 6.01 -6.21 25.30
N TRP A 264 4.76 -6.00 24.91
CA TRP A 264 3.68 -6.97 25.09
C TRP A 264 3.15 -7.40 23.72
N MET A 265 3.09 -8.71 23.49
CA MET A 265 2.59 -9.29 22.25
C MET A 265 1.18 -9.84 22.43
N LYS A 266 0.28 -9.43 21.55
CA LYS A 266 -1.10 -9.95 21.49
C LYS A 266 -1.18 -11.20 20.66
N LEU A 267 -1.79 -12.23 21.24
CA LEU A 267 -1.95 -13.53 20.61
C LEU A 267 -3.42 -13.90 20.45
N ARG A 268 -3.70 -14.66 19.41
CA ARG A 268 -4.96 -15.40 19.23
C ARG A 268 -4.66 -16.90 19.32
N TYR A 269 -5.29 -17.56 20.26
CA TYR A 269 -5.27 -19.02 20.41
C TYR A 269 -6.64 -19.60 20.05
N GLN A 270 -6.69 -20.59 19.16
CA GLN A 270 -7.93 -21.27 18.83
C GLN A 270 -8.14 -22.45 19.79
N ASN A 271 -8.88 -22.21 20.87
CA ASN A 271 -9.19 -23.26 21.84
C ASN A 271 -10.27 -24.20 21.27
N PRO A 272 -10.05 -25.53 21.25
CA PRO A 272 -11.00 -26.49 20.67
C PRO A 272 -12.40 -26.48 21.29
N LYS A 273 -12.51 -26.05 22.58
CA LYS A 273 -13.77 -26.05 23.31
C LYS A 273 -14.43 -24.68 23.46
N ARG A 274 -13.62 -23.60 23.42
CA ARG A 274 -14.07 -22.23 23.73
C ARG A 274 -13.99 -21.28 22.53
N GLY A 275 -13.47 -21.75 21.39
CA GLY A 275 -13.23 -20.90 20.22
C GLY A 275 -12.01 -20.00 20.39
N ALA A 276 -12.01 -18.83 19.73
CA ALA A 276 -10.88 -17.91 19.75
C ALA A 276 -10.69 -17.26 21.13
N VAL A 277 -9.50 -17.41 21.68
CA VAL A 277 -9.05 -16.78 22.93
C VAL A 277 -8.00 -15.75 22.61
N LEU A 278 -8.21 -14.52 23.02
CA LEU A 278 -7.26 -13.42 22.89
C LEU A 278 -6.55 -13.15 24.21
N GLY A 279 -5.31 -12.75 24.17
CA GLY A 279 -4.56 -12.30 25.33
C GLY A 279 -3.17 -11.81 24.97
N TRP A 280 -2.46 -11.35 25.97
CA TRP A 280 -1.15 -10.74 25.86
C TRP A 280 -0.10 -11.55 26.60
N ILE A 281 1.08 -11.63 26.04
CA ILE A 281 2.27 -12.16 26.70
C ILE A 281 3.29 -11.04 26.88
N ASN A 282 4.06 -11.07 27.96
CA ASN A 282 5.17 -10.15 28.15
C ASN A 282 6.38 -10.69 27.38
N VAL A 283 6.95 -9.86 26.51
CA VAL A 283 8.14 -10.17 25.69
C VAL A 283 9.24 -9.13 25.89
N ASN A 284 9.17 -8.37 26.98
CA ASN A 284 10.25 -7.46 27.38
C ASN A 284 11.48 -8.27 27.77
N ASP A 285 12.66 -7.85 27.29
CA ASP A 285 13.96 -8.39 27.66
C ASP A 285 14.47 -7.80 28.98
#